data_edf53350cf43f32c9f141b974f758dee
#
_entry.id   edf53350cf43f32c9f141b974f758dee
#
_cell.length_a   1.000
_cell.length_b   1.000
_cell.length_c   1.000
_cell.angle_alpha   90.00
_cell.angle_beta   90.00
_cell.angle_gamma   90.00
#
_symmetry.space_group_name_H-M   'P 1'
#
loop_
_entity.id
_entity.type
_entity.pdbx_description
1 polymer ?
#
loop_
_entity_poly.entity_id
_entity_poly.type
_entity_poly.pdbx_seq_one_letter_code
_entity_poly.pdbx_strand_id
1 'polypeptide(L)'
;VNKARLIEKIAELVRDKKVDGITDLSDQSSREGMRICIELRRDVNPNVILNQLYKHTQLQDTFGVIMLALVNNEPKVMNILDMLKYYLKHQEEVVTRRTKYDLNKAEERAHILQGLLIALDNIDEVIKIIRGSKNVQEAKAELISRFDLSEVQAQAIVDMRLRALTGLEREKLEAEYAELMKKIEEYRAILADRKLLLGVIRKE
;
A
#
# COMPACT_ATOMS: atom_id res chain seq x y z
N VAL A 1 12.85 31.79 11.99
CA VAL A 1 13.68 33.00 12.13
C VAL A 1 12.83 34.12 12.73
N ASN A 2 13.36 34.81 13.74
CA ASN A 2 12.67 35.95 14.31
C ASN A 2 13.04 37.22 13.50
N LYS A 3 12.03 37.83 12.88
CA LYS A 3 12.20 39.02 12.01
C LYS A 3 12.85 40.20 12.71
N ALA A 4 12.43 40.54 13.93
CA ALA A 4 12.96 41.65 14.66
C ALA A 4 14.46 41.47 14.97
N ARG A 5 14.86 40.28 15.45
CA ARG A 5 16.26 39.93 15.68
C ARG A 5 17.11 39.92 14.41
N LEU A 6 16.49 39.53 13.26
CA LEU A 6 17.19 39.58 11.98
C LEU A 6 17.50 41.03 11.58
N ILE A 7 16.53 41.93 11.71
CA ILE A 7 16.70 43.37 11.42
C ILE A 7 17.76 43.98 12.32
N GLU A 8 17.70 43.73 13.63
CA GLU A 8 18.72 44.16 14.60
C GLU A 8 20.10 43.65 14.21
N LYS A 9 20.22 42.37 13.82
CA LYS A 9 21.49 41.79 13.40
C LYS A 9 22.08 42.43 12.15
N ILE A 10 21.22 42.75 11.16
CA ILE A 10 21.64 43.49 9.96
C ILE A 10 22.17 44.88 10.36
N ALA A 11 21.45 45.59 11.23
CA ALA A 11 21.88 46.91 11.71
C ALA A 11 23.22 46.86 12.47
N GLU A 12 23.44 45.81 13.29
CA GLU A 12 24.75 45.59 13.96
C GLU A 12 25.86 45.39 12.94
N LEU A 13 25.66 44.57 11.89
CA LEU A 13 26.67 44.31 10.86
C LEU A 13 27.07 45.57 10.10
N VAL A 14 26.10 46.48 9.86
CA VAL A 14 26.37 47.80 9.26
C VAL A 14 27.17 48.69 10.22
N ARG A 15 26.74 48.76 11.48
CA ARG A 15 27.45 49.53 12.52
C ARG A 15 28.90 49.06 12.74
N ASP A 16 29.08 47.74 12.74
CA ASP A 16 30.41 47.11 12.90
C ASP A 16 31.24 47.15 11.61
N LYS A 17 30.76 47.76 10.54
CA LYS A 17 31.40 47.86 9.22
C LYS A 17 31.75 46.51 8.59
N LYS A 18 31.03 45.44 8.97
CA LYS A 18 31.16 44.10 8.35
C LYS A 18 30.42 44.00 7.03
N VAL A 19 29.36 44.77 6.88
CA VAL A 19 28.61 44.93 5.63
C VAL A 19 28.54 46.46 5.38
N ASP A 20 29.17 46.89 4.29
CA ASP A 20 29.14 48.30 3.86
C ASP A 20 28.23 48.48 2.65
N GLY A 21 27.63 49.66 2.54
CA GLY A 21 26.78 50.00 1.40
C GLY A 21 25.27 49.95 1.65
N ILE A 22 24.82 49.62 2.85
CA ILE A 22 23.42 49.76 3.27
C ILE A 22 23.22 51.20 3.81
N THR A 23 22.20 51.89 3.26
CA THR A 23 21.86 53.30 3.66
C THR A 23 20.68 53.34 4.60
N ASP A 24 19.70 52.48 4.41
CA ASP A 24 18.53 52.39 5.27
C ASP A 24 18.01 50.96 5.41
N LEU A 25 17.37 50.66 6.54
CA LEU A 25 16.78 49.36 6.87
C LEU A 25 15.43 49.58 7.55
N SER A 26 14.37 49.21 6.87
CA SER A 26 13.01 49.39 7.37
C SER A 26 12.16 48.10 7.30
N ASP A 27 11.28 47.96 8.30
CA ASP A 27 10.26 46.89 8.31
C ASP A 27 8.96 47.46 7.68
N GLN A 28 8.66 47.01 6.50
CA GLN A 28 7.44 47.35 5.76
C GLN A 28 6.41 46.23 5.77
N SER A 29 6.47 45.31 6.73
CA SER A 29 5.50 44.22 6.82
C SER A 29 4.10 44.72 7.09
N SER A 30 3.13 44.15 6.37
CA SER A 30 1.71 44.50 6.42
C SER A 30 0.84 43.23 6.46
N ARG A 31 -0.47 43.40 6.28
CA ARG A 31 -1.41 42.29 6.11
C ARG A 31 -1.15 41.47 4.85
N GLU A 32 -0.45 42.03 3.86
CA GLU A 32 -0.09 41.34 2.62
C GLU A 32 1.12 40.40 2.77
N GLY A 33 1.86 40.53 3.88
CA GLY A 33 3.00 39.65 4.18
C GLY A 33 4.16 40.34 4.86
N MET A 34 5.24 39.55 5.12
CA MET A 34 6.48 40.06 5.68
C MET A 34 7.32 40.72 4.59
N ARG A 35 7.77 41.96 4.85
CA ARG A 35 8.63 42.72 3.96
C ARG A 35 9.68 43.49 4.75
N ILE A 36 10.95 43.15 4.55
CA ILE A 36 12.09 43.91 5.03
C ILE A 36 12.67 44.67 3.84
N CYS A 37 12.74 46.00 3.91
CA CYS A 37 13.31 46.83 2.88
C CYS A 37 14.73 47.23 3.28
N ILE A 38 15.70 46.99 2.42
CA ILE A 38 17.13 47.32 2.62
C ILE A 38 17.54 48.23 1.47
N GLU A 39 17.77 49.50 1.75
CA GLU A 39 18.20 50.46 0.75
C GLU A 39 19.73 50.44 0.66
N LEU A 40 20.25 50.52 -0.57
CA LEU A 40 21.67 50.45 -0.84
C LEU A 40 22.16 51.73 -1.48
N ARG A 41 23.45 52.03 -1.28
CA ARG A 41 24.14 53.06 -2.05
C ARG A 41 24.12 52.71 -3.54
N ARG A 42 24.13 53.74 -4.41
CA ARG A 42 24.07 53.56 -5.86
C ARG A 42 25.28 52.85 -6.46
N ASP A 43 26.42 52.87 -5.80
CA ASP A 43 27.68 52.31 -6.23
C ASP A 43 27.89 50.83 -5.81
N VAL A 44 26.90 50.24 -5.11
CA VAL A 44 27.03 48.90 -4.53
C VAL A 44 26.21 47.88 -5.31
N ASN A 45 26.80 46.72 -5.55
CA ASN A 45 26.08 45.60 -6.19
C ASN A 45 25.19 44.89 -5.16
N PRO A 46 23.84 44.83 -5.40
CA PRO A 46 22.90 44.22 -4.46
C PRO A 46 23.19 42.74 -4.19
N ASN A 47 23.69 41.99 -5.17
CA ASN A 47 23.99 40.57 -5.00
C ASN A 47 25.16 40.31 -4.05
N VAL A 48 26.15 41.22 -4.01
CA VAL A 48 27.27 41.12 -3.08
C VAL A 48 26.78 41.32 -1.64
N ILE A 49 25.94 42.32 -1.42
CA ILE A 49 25.35 42.57 -0.09
C ILE A 49 24.47 41.39 0.32
N LEU A 50 23.62 40.88 -0.58
CA LEU A 50 22.77 39.75 -0.28
C LEU A 50 23.61 38.51 0.14
N ASN A 51 24.67 38.20 -0.59
CA ASN A 51 25.57 37.10 -0.23
C ASN A 51 26.27 37.31 1.11
N GLN A 52 26.62 38.54 1.45
CA GLN A 52 27.18 38.85 2.78
C GLN A 52 26.13 38.68 3.88
N LEU A 53 24.88 39.08 3.63
CA LEU A 53 23.78 38.88 4.57
C LEU A 53 23.46 37.37 4.75
N TYR A 54 23.48 36.58 3.71
CA TYR A 54 23.34 35.12 3.82
C TYR A 54 24.46 34.50 4.70
N LYS A 55 25.65 34.98 4.55
CA LYS A 55 26.81 34.46 5.32
C LYS A 55 26.80 34.84 6.79
N HIS A 56 26.30 36.02 7.14
CA HIS A 56 26.44 36.63 8.47
C HIS A 56 25.14 36.72 9.28
N THR A 57 23.99 36.36 8.67
CA THR A 57 22.67 36.41 9.32
C THR A 57 21.90 35.13 9.11
N GLN A 58 20.77 35.01 9.81
CA GLN A 58 19.78 33.90 9.60
C GLN A 58 18.89 34.09 8.37
N LEU A 59 19.27 34.98 7.42
CA LEU A 59 18.58 35.07 6.16
C LEU A 59 18.71 33.78 5.34
N GLN A 60 19.80 33.07 5.51
CA GLN A 60 20.00 31.68 5.12
C GLN A 60 20.39 30.87 6.36
N ASP A 61 19.61 29.84 6.64
CA ASP A 61 19.85 28.97 7.78
C ASP A 61 19.64 27.52 7.43
N THR A 62 20.16 26.61 8.23
CA THR A 62 19.98 25.17 8.07
C THR A 62 18.85 24.69 8.96
N PHE A 63 17.98 23.88 8.41
CA PHE A 63 16.92 23.23 9.18
C PHE A 63 17.29 21.78 9.45
N GLY A 64 17.56 21.47 10.71
CA GLY A 64 17.82 20.10 11.15
C GLY A 64 16.54 19.29 11.23
N VAL A 65 16.34 18.37 10.28
CA VAL A 65 15.16 17.50 10.28
C VAL A 65 15.39 16.31 11.20
N ILE A 66 14.56 16.18 12.24
CA ILE A 66 14.50 15.00 13.10
C ILE A 66 13.26 14.21 12.68
N MET A 67 13.47 13.11 11.94
CA MET A 67 12.38 12.26 11.48
C MET A 67 12.14 11.15 12.49
N LEU A 68 11.05 11.29 13.25
CA LEU A 68 10.58 10.29 14.20
C LEU A 68 9.39 9.55 13.60
N ALA A 69 9.44 8.23 13.56
CA ALA A 69 8.33 7.39 13.13
C ALA A 69 8.22 6.11 13.97
N LEU A 70 7.07 5.45 13.90
CA LEU A 70 6.84 4.17 14.57
C LEU A 70 7.25 3.02 13.66
N VAL A 71 8.11 2.16 14.17
CA VAL A 71 8.47 0.88 13.53
C VAL A 71 8.11 -0.24 14.49
N ASN A 72 7.17 -1.10 14.12
CA ASN A 72 6.61 -2.15 14.99
C ASN A 72 6.08 -1.60 16.33
N ASN A 73 5.40 -0.45 16.29
CA ASN A 73 4.90 0.31 17.45
C ASN A 73 5.99 0.90 18.38
N GLU A 74 7.26 0.87 17.98
CA GLU A 74 8.35 1.51 18.71
C GLU A 74 8.77 2.81 18.02
N PRO A 75 8.91 3.93 18.76
CA PRO A 75 9.40 5.18 18.18
C PRO A 75 10.89 5.08 17.84
N LYS A 76 11.24 5.42 16.59
CA LYS A 76 12.62 5.45 16.11
C LYS A 76 12.91 6.74 15.36
N VAL A 77 14.04 7.37 15.69
CA VAL A 77 14.59 8.46 14.88
C VAL A 77 15.34 7.82 13.72
N MET A 78 14.98 8.22 12.50
CA MET A 78 15.49 7.61 11.27
C MET A 78 15.97 8.67 10.30
N ASN A 79 16.92 8.32 9.45
CA ASN A 79 17.24 9.08 8.25
C ASN A 79 16.29 8.69 7.11
N ILE A 80 16.31 9.43 6.02
CA ILE A 80 15.41 9.19 4.89
C ILE A 80 15.59 7.81 4.26
N LEU A 81 16.82 7.30 4.21
CA LEU A 81 17.11 5.97 3.66
C LEU A 81 16.48 4.87 4.51
N ASP A 82 16.55 5.00 5.85
CA ASP A 82 15.93 4.04 6.75
C ASP A 82 14.42 4.07 6.65
N MET A 83 13.81 5.26 6.53
CA MET A 83 12.36 5.39 6.32
C MET A 83 11.93 4.67 5.04
N LEU A 84 12.65 4.86 3.92
CA LEU A 84 12.36 4.18 2.66
C LEU A 84 12.51 2.66 2.77
N LYS A 85 13.53 2.17 3.48
CA LYS A 85 13.73 0.73 3.71
C LYS A 85 12.59 0.13 4.54
N TYR A 86 12.19 0.78 5.63
CA TYR A 86 11.08 0.30 6.47
C TYR A 86 9.75 0.37 5.73
N TYR A 87 9.53 1.41 4.93
CA TYR A 87 8.35 1.51 4.08
C TYR A 87 8.28 0.37 3.07
N LEU A 88 9.37 0.10 2.35
CA LEU A 88 9.41 -1.02 1.40
C LEU A 88 9.16 -2.35 2.08
N LYS A 89 9.79 -2.60 3.24
CA LYS A 89 9.56 -3.81 4.02
C LYS A 89 8.09 -3.94 4.42
N HIS A 90 7.46 -2.85 4.86
CA HIS A 90 6.04 -2.86 5.19
C HIS A 90 5.17 -3.20 3.98
N GLN A 91 5.47 -2.65 2.80
CA GLN A 91 4.77 -2.98 1.56
C GLN A 91 4.92 -4.48 1.21
N GLU A 92 6.13 -5.03 1.30
CA GLU A 92 6.36 -6.47 1.11
C GLU A 92 5.48 -7.31 2.06
N GLU A 93 5.40 -6.95 3.33
CA GLU A 93 4.58 -7.66 4.33
C GLU A 93 3.07 -7.55 4.02
N VAL A 94 2.59 -6.37 3.63
CA VAL A 94 1.18 -6.14 3.30
C VAL A 94 0.78 -6.93 2.06
N VAL A 95 1.55 -6.82 0.97
CA VAL A 95 1.26 -7.54 -0.28
C VAL A 95 1.34 -9.04 -0.08
N THR A 96 2.33 -9.55 0.67
CA THR A 96 2.43 -10.97 1.00
C THR A 96 1.21 -11.46 1.76
N ARG A 97 0.73 -10.72 2.76
CA ARG A 97 -0.44 -11.08 3.56
C ARG A 97 -1.72 -11.06 2.73
N ARG A 98 -1.90 -10.04 1.89
CA ARG A 98 -3.02 -9.95 0.95
C ARG A 98 -3.01 -11.12 -0.03
N THR A 99 -1.89 -11.38 -0.69
CA THR A 99 -1.77 -12.48 -1.67
C THR A 99 -2.03 -13.86 -1.03
N LYS A 100 -1.58 -14.08 0.22
CA LYS A 100 -1.91 -15.31 0.96
C LYS A 100 -3.41 -15.44 1.23
N TYR A 101 -4.07 -14.35 1.61
CA TYR A 101 -5.51 -14.36 1.84
C TYR A 101 -6.28 -14.66 0.55
N ASP A 102 -5.91 -14.01 -0.55
CA ASP A 102 -6.54 -14.21 -1.86
C ASP A 102 -6.30 -15.63 -2.39
N LEU A 103 -5.09 -16.18 -2.18
CA LEU A 103 -4.76 -17.56 -2.49
C LEU A 103 -5.68 -18.53 -1.74
N ASN A 104 -5.78 -18.40 -0.42
CA ASN A 104 -6.62 -19.28 0.40
C ASN A 104 -8.09 -19.21 -0.06
N LYS A 105 -8.60 -18.00 -0.35
CA LYS A 105 -9.98 -17.83 -0.84
C LYS A 105 -10.19 -18.47 -2.21
N ALA A 106 -9.22 -18.35 -3.11
CA ALA A 106 -9.27 -18.99 -4.42
C ALA A 106 -9.21 -20.51 -4.31
N GLU A 107 -8.35 -21.06 -3.45
CA GLU A 107 -8.23 -22.50 -3.19
C GLU A 107 -9.51 -23.06 -2.56
N GLU A 108 -10.09 -22.39 -1.54
CA GLU A 108 -11.38 -22.78 -0.95
C GLU A 108 -12.49 -22.86 -2.01
N ARG A 109 -12.57 -21.85 -2.89
CA ARG A 109 -13.59 -21.81 -3.94
C ARG A 109 -13.33 -22.86 -5.01
N ALA A 110 -12.10 -23.03 -5.47
CA ALA A 110 -11.72 -24.04 -6.44
C ALA A 110 -12.00 -25.46 -5.93
N HIS A 111 -11.76 -25.72 -4.63
CA HIS A 111 -12.08 -26.98 -3.99
C HIS A 111 -13.58 -27.31 -4.04
N ILE A 112 -14.45 -26.32 -3.76
CA ILE A 112 -15.90 -26.50 -3.87
C ILE A 112 -16.29 -26.77 -5.32
N LEU A 113 -15.78 -26.00 -6.28
CA LEU A 113 -16.10 -26.16 -7.70
C LEU A 113 -15.68 -27.53 -8.22
N GLN A 114 -14.51 -28.03 -7.80
CA GLN A 114 -14.04 -29.36 -8.14
C GLN A 114 -15.05 -30.44 -7.70
N GLY A 115 -15.56 -30.36 -6.48
CA GLY A 115 -16.59 -31.27 -5.99
C GLY A 115 -17.90 -31.18 -6.79
N LEU A 116 -18.34 -29.96 -7.15
CA LEU A 116 -19.52 -29.77 -7.98
C LEU A 116 -19.34 -30.33 -9.39
N LEU A 117 -18.18 -30.21 -10.01
CA LEU A 117 -17.88 -30.79 -11.32
C LEU A 117 -17.89 -32.32 -11.27
N ILE A 118 -17.27 -32.94 -10.22
CA ILE A 118 -17.34 -34.40 -10.01
C ILE A 118 -18.80 -34.85 -9.89
N ALA A 119 -19.63 -34.10 -9.17
CA ALA A 119 -21.06 -34.42 -9.03
C ALA A 119 -21.82 -34.32 -10.34
N LEU A 120 -21.54 -33.31 -11.18
CA LEU A 120 -22.14 -33.13 -12.48
C LEU A 120 -21.74 -34.22 -13.48
N ASP A 121 -20.49 -34.70 -13.41
CA ASP A 121 -20.03 -35.83 -14.23
C ASP A 121 -20.71 -37.15 -13.86
N ASN A 122 -21.19 -37.28 -12.63
CA ASN A 122 -21.82 -38.49 -12.11
C ASN A 122 -23.26 -38.22 -11.63
N ILE A 123 -23.97 -37.33 -12.28
CA ILE A 123 -25.23 -36.76 -11.80
C ILE A 123 -26.31 -37.81 -11.50
N ASP A 124 -26.44 -38.86 -12.34
CA ASP A 124 -27.44 -39.93 -12.14
C ASP A 124 -27.18 -40.71 -10.85
N GLU A 125 -25.92 -40.98 -10.54
CA GLU A 125 -25.53 -41.66 -9.31
C GLU A 125 -25.73 -40.77 -8.09
N VAL A 126 -25.35 -39.49 -8.18
CA VAL A 126 -25.57 -38.48 -7.12
C VAL A 126 -27.07 -38.35 -6.80
N ILE A 127 -27.93 -38.29 -7.82
CA ILE A 127 -29.39 -38.24 -7.62
C ILE A 127 -29.91 -39.50 -6.94
N LYS A 128 -29.42 -40.69 -7.34
CA LYS A 128 -29.80 -41.96 -6.69
C LYS A 128 -29.44 -41.98 -5.22
N ILE A 129 -28.24 -41.57 -4.87
CA ILE A 129 -27.75 -41.49 -3.48
C ILE A 129 -28.66 -40.55 -2.68
N ILE A 130 -28.83 -39.29 -3.14
CA ILE A 130 -29.64 -38.30 -2.44
C ILE A 130 -31.08 -38.76 -2.23
N ARG A 131 -31.68 -39.36 -3.23
CA ARG A 131 -33.09 -39.90 -3.15
C ARG A 131 -33.19 -41.15 -2.29
N GLY A 132 -32.14 -41.97 -2.21
CA GLY A 132 -32.12 -43.21 -1.42
C GLY A 132 -31.86 -42.96 0.06
N SER A 133 -31.23 -41.85 0.42
CA SER A 133 -30.86 -41.50 1.80
C SER A 133 -32.08 -41.00 2.59
N LYS A 134 -32.12 -41.35 3.88
CA LYS A 134 -33.21 -40.98 4.79
C LYS A 134 -33.13 -39.55 5.29
N ASN A 135 -31.91 -39.00 5.31
CA ASN A 135 -31.66 -37.65 5.75
C ASN A 135 -30.38 -37.08 5.09
N VAL A 136 -30.19 -35.78 5.22
CA VAL A 136 -29.05 -35.06 4.60
C VAL A 136 -27.68 -35.58 5.08
N GLN A 137 -27.55 -36.00 6.33
CA GLN A 137 -26.29 -36.50 6.88
C GLN A 137 -25.90 -37.85 6.26
N GLU A 138 -26.87 -38.73 6.07
CA GLU A 138 -26.68 -40.03 5.39
C GLU A 138 -26.28 -39.83 3.93
N ALA A 139 -26.95 -38.89 3.22
CA ALA A 139 -26.61 -38.55 1.85
C ALA A 139 -25.16 -37.99 1.75
N LYS A 140 -24.77 -37.10 2.63
CA LYS A 140 -23.38 -36.57 2.66
C LYS A 140 -22.36 -37.68 2.91
N ALA A 141 -22.60 -38.54 3.91
CA ALA A 141 -21.68 -39.64 4.24
C ALA A 141 -21.48 -40.58 3.07
N GLU A 142 -22.55 -40.88 2.34
CA GLU A 142 -22.49 -41.76 1.17
C GLU A 142 -21.80 -41.10 -0.03
N LEU A 143 -22.03 -39.78 -0.27
CA LEU A 143 -21.35 -39.00 -1.31
C LEU A 143 -19.82 -38.91 -1.00
N ILE A 144 -19.44 -38.66 0.25
CA ILE A 144 -18.04 -38.61 0.67
C ILE A 144 -17.36 -39.96 0.41
N SER A 145 -17.98 -41.06 0.86
CA SER A 145 -17.43 -42.42 0.70
C SER A 145 -17.32 -42.85 -0.76
N ARG A 146 -18.30 -42.46 -1.60
CA ARG A 146 -18.39 -42.90 -2.98
C ARG A 146 -17.47 -42.18 -3.94
N PHE A 147 -17.30 -40.84 -3.74
CA PHE A 147 -16.59 -39.96 -4.66
C PHE A 147 -15.31 -39.36 -4.04
N ASP A 148 -14.91 -39.82 -2.86
CA ASP A 148 -13.74 -39.30 -2.10
C ASP A 148 -13.78 -37.75 -1.93
N LEU A 149 -14.96 -37.26 -1.56
CA LEU A 149 -15.22 -35.83 -1.40
C LEU A 149 -14.93 -35.38 0.04
N SER A 150 -14.62 -34.11 0.20
CA SER A 150 -14.62 -33.48 1.52
C SER A 150 -16.05 -33.18 2.00
N GLU A 151 -16.20 -32.97 3.32
CA GLU A 151 -17.49 -32.62 3.91
C GLU A 151 -18.06 -31.31 3.30
N VAL A 152 -17.18 -30.32 3.03
CA VAL A 152 -17.56 -29.05 2.42
C VAL A 152 -18.06 -29.25 0.98
N GLN A 153 -17.42 -30.12 0.20
CA GLN A 153 -17.84 -30.47 -1.15
C GLN A 153 -19.18 -31.21 -1.13
N ALA A 154 -19.33 -32.19 -0.27
CA ALA A 154 -20.60 -32.92 -0.13
C ALA A 154 -21.75 -32.02 0.30
N GLN A 155 -21.51 -31.08 1.20
CA GLN A 155 -22.50 -30.06 1.58
C GLN A 155 -22.89 -29.20 0.38
N ALA A 156 -21.92 -28.70 -0.40
CA ALA A 156 -22.20 -27.90 -1.58
C ALA A 156 -23.01 -28.65 -2.65
N ILE A 157 -22.79 -29.97 -2.78
CA ILE A 157 -23.55 -30.84 -3.71
C ILE A 157 -24.99 -30.97 -3.24
N VAL A 158 -25.23 -31.20 -1.96
CA VAL A 158 -26.59 -31.35 -1.42
C VAL A 158 -27.38 -30.04 -1.51
N ASP A 159 -26.69 -28.90 -1.33
CA ASP A 159 -27.26 -27.54 -1.42
C ASP A 159 -27.42 -27.06 -2.88
N MET A 160 -26.97 -27.85 -3.86
CA MET A 160 -27.00 -27.48 -5.28
C MET A 160 -28.43 -27.35 -5.80
N ARG A 161 -28.72 -26.24 -6.48
CA ARG A 161 -30.02 -25.97 -7.06
C ARG A 161 -30.21 -26.78 -8.38
N LEU A 162 -31.40 -27.25 -8.66
CA LEU A 162 -31.71 -28.00 -9.89
C LEU A 162 -31.30 -27.27 -11.19
N ARG A 163 -31.34 -25.95 -11.22
CA ARG A 163 -30.88 -25.16 -12.37
C ARG A 163 -29.41 -25.36 -12.70
N ALA A 164 -28.57 -25.70 -11.70
CA ALA A 164 -27.15 -25.94 -11.90
C ALA A 164 -26.85 -27.21 -12.72
N LEU A 165 -27.87 -28.08 -12.92
CA LEU A 165 -27.75 -29.29 -13.73
C LEU A 165 -27.83 -29.01 -15.24
N THR A 166 -28.08 -27.76 -15.66
CA THR A 166 -28.16 -27.44 -17.10
C THR A 166 -26.72 -27.31 -17.67
N GLY A 167 -26.60 -27.72 -18.97
CA GLY A 167 -25.31 -27.65 -19.65
C GLY A 167 -24.65 -26.27 -19.63
N LEU A 168 -25.47 -25.21 -19.75
CA LEU A 168 -24.96 -23.81 -19.70
C LEU A 168 -24.35 -23.42 -18.34
N GLU A 169 -24.91 -23.90 -17.23
CA GLU A 169 -24.36 -23.64 -15.90
C GLU A 169 -23.10 -24.49 -15.66
N ARG A 170 -23.01 -25.70 -16.21
CA ARG A 170 -21.80 -26.51 -16.18
C ARG A 170 -20.62 -25.79 -16.86
N GLU A 171 -20.83 -25.27 -18.08
CA GLU A 171 -19.79 -24.51 -18.79
C GLU A 171 -19.28 -23.29 -17.96
N LYS A 172 -20.19 -22.63 -17.26
CA LYS A 172 -19.80 -21.52 -16.37
C LYS A 172 -18.95 -21.98 -15.19
N LEU A 173 -19.27 -23.09 -14.56
CA LEU A 173 -18.50 -23.67 -13.45
C LEU A 173 -17.12 -24.11 -13.91
N GLU A 174 -17.01 -24.74 -15.09
CA GLU A 174 -15.75 -25.12 -15.71
C GLU A 174 -14.87 -23.89 -16.02
N ALA A 175 -15.46 -22.83 -16.58
CA ALA A 175 -14.78 -21.59 -16.87
C ALA A 175 -14.30 -20.87 -15.59
N GLU A 176 -15.16 -20.81 -14.55
CA GLU A 176 -14.80 -20.25 -13.24
C GLU A 176 -13.64 -21.04 -12.60
N TYR A 177 -13.71 -22.37 -12.64
CA TYR A 177 -12.65 -23.23 -12.12
C TYR A 177 -11.30 -23.00 -12.85
N ALA A 178 -11.33 -22.96 -14.18
CA ALA A 178 -10.13 -22.71 -14.98
C ALA A 178 -9.52 -21.30 -14.70
N GLU A 179 -10.36 -20.28 -14.52
CA GLU A 179 -9.89 -18.93 -14.15
C GLU A 179 -9.27 -18.92 -12.75
N LEU A 180 -9.91 -19.58 -11.78
CA LEU A 180 -9.38 -19.69 -10.43
C LEU A 180 -8.04 -20.43 -10.39
N MET A 181 -7.89 -21.51 -11.15
CA MET A 181 -6.62 -22.25 -11.22
C MET A 181 -5.47 -21.37 -11.73
N LYS A 182 -5.72 -20.53 -12.75
CA LYS A 182 -4.74 -19.55 -13.21
C LYS A 182 -4.36 -18.54 -12.13
N LYS A 183 -5.35 -18.01 -11.39
CA LYS A 183 -5.10 -17.08 -10.28
C LYS A 183 -4.31 -17.74 -9.15
N ILE A 184 -4.61 -18.99 -8.82
CA ILE A 184 -3.88 -19.76 -7.80
C ILE A 184 -2.40 -19.93 -8.20
N GLU A 185 -2.13 -20.28 -9.46
CA GLU A 185 -0.76 -20.37 -9.98
C GLU A 185 -0.03 -19.03 -9.91
N GLU A 186 -0.70 -17.93 -10.30
CA GLU A 186 -0.14 -16.58 -10.21
C GLU A 186 0.17 -16.18 -8.76
N TYR A 187 -0.75 -16.40 -7.82
CA TYR A 187 -0.53 -16.09 -6.41
C TYR A 187 0.61 -16.92 -5.81
N ARG A 188 0.69 -18.20 -6.14
CA ARG A 188 1.79 -19.08 -5.72
C ARG A 188 3.13 -18.60 -6.27
N ALA A 189 3.19 -18.19 -7.53
CA ALA A 189 4.39 -17.64 -8.16
C ALA A 189 4.84 -16.33 -7.48
N ILE A 190 3.90 -15.40 -7.19
CA ILE A 190 4.21 -14.15 -6.47
C ILE A 190 4.77 -14.44 -5.07
N LEU A 191 4.23 -15.42 -4.35
CA LEU A 191 4.69 -15.79 -3.01
C LEU A 191 6.03 -16.53 -3.01
N ALA A 192 6.36 -17.24 -4.11
CA ALA A 192 7.62 -17.99 -4.23
C ALA A 192 8.79 -17.11 -4.69
N ASP A 193 8.56 -16.05 -5.47
CA ASP A 193 9.60 -15.19 -6.02
C ASP A 193 9.45 -13.72 -5.56
N ARG A 194 10.45 -13.28 -4.77
CA ARG A 194 10.53 -11.88 -4.31
C ARG A 194 10.58 -10.86 -5.45
N LYS A 195 11.12 -11.22 -6.63
CA LYS A 195 11.16 -10.30 -7.76
C LYS A 195 9.76 -10.04 -8.31
N LEU A 196 8.93 -11.07 -8.37
CA LEU A 196 7.52 -10.93 -8.76
C LEU A 196 6.75 -10.10 -7.73
N LEU A 197 6.96 -10.35 -6.43
CA LEU A 197 6.37 -9.57 -5.34
C LEU A 197 6.73 -8.08 -5.45
N LEU A 198 8.02 -7.76 -5.66
CA LEU A 198 8.47 -6.37 -5.88
C LEU A 198 7.90 -5.78 -7.18
N GLY A 199 7.67 -6.61 -8.20
CA GLY A 199 6.99 -6.23 -9.43
C GLY A 199 5.55 -5.78 -9.20
N VAL A 200 4.82 -6.44 -8.29
CA VAL A 200 3.46 -6.05 -7.88
C VAL A 200 3.52 -4.70 -7.16
N ILE A 201 4.40 -4.55 -6.15
CA ILE A 201 4.57 -3.31 -5.38
C ILE A 201 4.93 -2.11 -6.29
N ARG A 202 5.70 -2.34 -7.35
CA ARG A 202 6.10 -1.29 -8.29
C ARG A 202 4.93 -0.81 -9.18
N LYS A 203 3.95 -1.66 -9.42
CA LYS A 203 2.78 -1.34 -10.27
C LYS A 203 1.69 -0.60 -9.50
N GLU A 204 1.63 -0.79 -8.19
CA GLU A 204 0.75 -0.06 -7.27
C GLU A 204 1.31 1.32 -6.92
#